data_ddd88aac113907fc6258db5e4ae07f25
#
_entry.id   ddd88aac113907fc6258db5e4ae07f25
#
_cell.length_a   1.000
_cell.length_b   1.000
_cell.length_c   1.000
_cell.angle_alpha   90.00
_cell.angle_beta   90.00
_cell.angle_gamma   90.00
#
_symmetry.space_group_name_H-M   'P 1'
#
loop_
_entity.id
_entity.type
_entity.pdbx_description
1 polymer ?
#
loop_
_entity_poly.entity_id
_entity_poly.type
_entity_poly.pdbx_seq_one_letter_code
_entity_poly.pdbx_strand_id
1 'polypeptide(L)'
;MSMNGFGERGAAPKEKPQARQFINILGISLHPMRFLAAADLLEQWIAERLPRVVCFPGSDMLAASQRNTKLGSALNAADLTATDGMMLVRLCRWFGATQAERVYGPDVMLELCRRSPGRGYRHFFYGGKPGVVATLAARLQEQFPGLSVAGTCSPPFRPLTENELAEDIRVINESGADVVWIGLGSPKQELWVTENRSRLHAPLLLAVGAAFDFHAGSVRQAPRWVRAAGGEWFFRLCTQPRRLWRRYVVQLAQFLGLLTLQVTRLRKFPISAVTSEGL
;
A
#
# COMPACT_ATOMS: atom_id res chain seq x y z
N MET A 1 -13.66 10.82 -60.82
CA MET A 1 -14.21 11.79 -59.88
C MET A 1 -14.71 10.98 -58.69
N SER A 2 -14.09 11.05 -57.71
CA SER A 2 -13.71 11.75 -56.51
C SER A 2 -13.72 10.73 -55.38
N MET A 3 -12.65 10.22 -54.93
CA MET A 3 -11.81 10.48 -53.76
C MET A 3 -12.58 10.70 -52.46
N ASN A 4 -12.49 9.73 -51.56
CA ASN A 4 -12.71 9.94 -50.13
C ASN A 4 -11.47 9.45 -49.37
N GLY A 5 -10.68 10.40 -48.89
CA GLY A 5 -9.63 10.19 -47.96
C GLY A 5 -10.20 9.98 -46.55
N PHE A 6 -9.99 8.82 -45.97
CA PHE A 6 -10.13 8.63 -44.54
C PHE A 6 -8.83 9.08 -43.86
N GLY A 7 -8.91 10.22 -43.18
CA GLY A 7 -7.83 10.74 -42.35
C GLY A 7 -7.52 9.76 -41.20
N GLU A 8 -6.31 9.22 -41.21
CA GLU A 8 -5.70 8.54 -40.05
C GLU A 8 -5.63 9.54 -38.89
N ARG A 9 -6.42 9.30 -37.87
CA ARG A 9 -6.24 9.99 -36.59
C ARG A 9 -4.97 9.43 -35.95
N GLY A 10 -3.92 10.25 -35.99
CA GLY A 10 -2.63 9.99 -35.38
C GLY A 10 -2.80 9.56 -33.93
N ALA A 11 -2.27 8.39 -33.58
CA ALA A 11 -2.13 7.94 -32.21
C ALA A 11 -1.29 8.97 -31.43
N ALA A 12 -1.84 9.48 -30.33
CA ALA A 12 -1.10 10.33 -29.42
C ALA A 12 0.21 9.65 -29.00
N PRO A 13 1.32 10.39 -28.89
CA PRO A 13 2.60 9.82 -28.53
C PRO A 13 2.47 9.18 -27.13
N LYS A 14 2.82 7.89 -27.03
CA LYS A 14 2.98 7.20 -25.76
C LYS A 14 4.06 7.92 -24.97
N GLU A 15 3.66 8.68 -23.95
CA GLU A 15 4.61 9.28 -23.01
C GLU A 15 5.52 8.17 -22.46
N LYS A 16 6.83 8.39 -22.60
CA LYS A 16 7.83 7.54 -21.95
C LYS A 16 7.52 7.53 -20.45
N PRO A 17 7.64 6.39 -19.75
CA PRO A 17 7.42 6.33 -18.31
C PRO A 17 8.34 7.36 -17.65
N GLN A 18 7.77 8.44 -17.14
CA GLN A 18 8.49 9.45 -16.36
C GLN A 18 9.15 8.73 -15.20
N ALA A 19 10.47 8.95 -15.04
CA ALA A 19 11.19 8.49 -13.85
C ALA A 19 10.37 8.92 -12.62
N ARG A 20 9.95 7.96 -11.81
CA ARG A 20 9.03 8.22 -10.68
C ARG A 20 9.66 9.24 -9.77
N GLN A 21 9.08 10.43 -9.73
CA GLN A 21 9.50 11.46 -8.81
C GLN A 21 9.24 10.99 -7.39
N PHE A 22 10.27 10.88 -6.57
CA PHE A 22 10.12 10.55 -5.16
C PHE A 22 10.52 11.74 -4.27
N ILE A 23 9.94 11.80 -3.10
CA ILE A 23 10.28 12.75 -2.05
C ILE A 23 10.88 11.98 -0.87
N ASN A 24 12.10 12.35 -0.49
CA ASN A 24 12.76 11.76 0.68
C ASN A 24 12.22 12.39 1.96
N ILE A 25 11.52 11.61 2.77
CA ILE A 25 11.12 12.00 4.13
C ILE A 25 11.72 10.99 5.10
N LEU A 26 12.60 11.44 5.96
CA LEU A 26 13.32 10.62 6.96
C LEU A 26 14.00 9.39 6.36
N GLY A 27 14.62 9.51 5.19
CA GLY A 27 15.32 8.40 4.53
C GLY A 27 14.41 7.40 3.81
N ILE A 28 13.12 7.69 3.70
CA ILE A 28 12.15 6.88 2.95
C ILE A 28 11.75 7.60 1.68
N SER A 29 11.82 6.87 0.55
CA SER A 29 11.40 7.34 -0.79
C SER A 29 9.88 7.27 -0.91
N LEU A 30 9.17 8.36 -0.68
CA LEU A 30 7.73 8.43 -0.95
C LEU A 30 7.48 8.77 -2.41
N HIS A 31 6.46 8.16 -3.01
CA HIS A 31 6.05 8.36 -4.39
C HIS A 31 4.72 9.13 -4.44
N PRO A 32 4.77 10.47 -4.36
CA PRO A 32 3.55 11.29 -4.38
C PRO A 32 2.93 11.29 -5.77
N MET A 33 1.65 10.96 -5.84
CA MET A 33 0.88 10.96 -7.09
C MET A 33 -0.60 11.21 -6.82
N ARG A 34 -1.38 11.39 -7.89
CA ARG A 34 -2.83 11.44 -7.81
C ARG A 34 -3.40 10.06 -7.55
N PHE A 35 -4.51 9.98 -6.84
CA PHE A 35 -5.13 8.69 -6.46
C PHE A 35 -5.49 7.82 -7.67
N LEU A 36 -6.13 8.39 -8.68
CA LEU A 36 -6.49 7.65 -9.89
C LEU A 36 -5.26 7.23 -10.69
N ALA A 37 -4.23 8.07 -10.76
CA ALA A 37 -2.96 7.70 -11.42
C ALA A 37 -2.25 6.53 -10.71
N ALA A 38 -2.37 6.44 -9.37
CA ALA A 38 -1.90 5.27 -8.64
C ALA A 38 -2.69 4.02 -9.04
N ALA A 39 -4.02 4.09 -9.11
CA ALA A 39 -4.86 2.96 -9.52
C ALA A 39 -4.53 2.51 -10.97
N ASP A 40 -4.34 3.45 -11.89
CA ASP A 40 -3.97 3.16 -13.29
C ASP A 40 -2.60 2.47 -13.38
N LEU A 41 -1.63 2.94 -12.58
CA LEU A 41 -0.31 2.31 -12.48
C LEU A 41 -0.39 0.87 -11.96
N LEU A 42 -1.23 0.62 -10.95
CA LEU A 42 -1.41 -0.73 -10.41
C LEU A 42 -2.04 -1.68 -11.45
N GLU A 43 -3.01 -1.23 -12.24
CA GLU A 43 -3.56 -2.01 -13.35
C GLU A 43 -2.50 -2.30 -14.43
N GLN A 44 -1.65 -1.33 -14.75
CA GLN A 44 -0.53 -1.55 -15.67
C GLN A 44 0.39 -2.65 -15.14
N TRP A 45 0.72 -2.66 -13.84
CA TRP A 45 1.58 -3.68 -13.25
C TRP A 45 0.95 -5.07 -13.23
N ILE A 46 -0.37 -5.17 -13.05
CA ILE A 46 -1.07 -6.44 -13.21
C ILE A 46 -0.89 -6.97 -14.64
N ALA A 47 -0.96 -6.11 -15.64
CA ALA A 47 -0.77 -6.48 -17.04
C ALA A 47 0.69 -6.88 -17.38
N GLU A 48 1.68 -6.26 -16.72
CA GLU A 48 3.11 -6.56 -16.88
C GLU A 48 3.49 -7.95 -16.33
N ARG A 49 2.69 -8.51 -15.43
CA ARG A 49 2.93 -9.84 -14.81
C ARG A 49 4.24 -9.96 -14.04
N LEU A 50 4.81 -8.88 -13.56
CA LEU A 50 6.02 -8.87 -12.75
C LEU A 50 5.66 -8.51 -11.29
N PRO A 51 6.13 -9.29 -10.28
CA PRO A 51 5.81 -9.02 -8.89
C PRO A 51 6.22 -7.61 -8.46
N ARG A 52 5.24 -6.79 -8.06
CA ARG A 52 5.40 -5.42 -7.59
C ARG A 52 4.85 -5.28 -6.18
N VAL A 53 5.62 -4.66 -5.32
CA VAL A 53 5.27 -4.43 -3.91
C VAL A 53 4.82 -3.01 -3.71
N VAL A 54 3.68 -2.85 -3.04
CA VAL A 54 3.10 -1.55 -2.67
C VAL A 54 2.96 -1.45 -1.16
N CYS A 55 3.56 -0.42 -0.57
CA CYS A 55 3.44 -0.11 0.84
C CYS A 55 2.71 1.22 1.06
N PHE A 56 1.95 1.29 2.14
CA PHE A 56 1.15 2.47 2.53
C PHE A 56 1.57 2.96 3.93
N PRO A 57 2.77 3.54 4.07
CA PRO A 57 3.24 3.98 5.37
C PRO A 57 2.56 5.25 5.85
N GLY A 58 2.23 5.30 7.15
CA GLY A 58 1.94 6.53 7.86
C GLY A 58 3.21 7.22 8.39
N SER A 59 3.08 8.43 8.90
CA SER A 59 4.20 9.17 9.52
C SER A 59 4.81 8.42 10.71
N ASP A 60 4.02 7.63 11.43
CA ASP A 60 4.44 6.76 12.51
C ASP A 60 5.43 5.68 12.03
N MET A 61 5.20 5.11 10.85
CA MET A 61 6.12 4.12 10.27
C MET A 61 7.43 4.75 9.82
N LEU A 62 7.40 5.97 9.27
CA LEU A 62 8.61 6.71 8.91
C LEU A 62 9.45 7.04 10.16
N ALA A 63 8.83 7.40 11.28
CA ALA A 63 9.53 7.57 12.54
C ALA A 63 10.10 6.25 13.08
N ALA A 64 9.32 5.17 13.00
CA ALA A 64 9.73 3.84 13.44
C ALA A 64 10.91 3.28 12.63
N SER A 65 10.99 3.56 11.33
CA SER A 65 12.07 3.12 10.44
C SER A 65 13.44 3.65 10.87
N GLN A 66 13.49 4.77 11.61
CA GLN A 66 14.73 5.33 12.14
C GLN A 66 15.36 4.48 13.27
N ARG A 67 14.59 3.59 13.86
CA ARG A 67 15.03 2.63 14.89
C ARG A 67 15.03 1.19 14.39
N ASN A 68 14.24 0.92 13.34
CA ASN A 68 14.15 -0.38 12.70
C ASN A 68 14.64 -0.27 11.25
N THR A 69 15.92 -0.52 11.06
CA THR A 69 16.57 -0.44 9.74
C THR A 69 15.96 -1.40 8.72
N LYS A 70 15.54 -2.61 9.17
CA LYS A 70 14.86 -3.59 8.31
C LYS A 70 13.56 -3.01 7.74
N LEU A 71 12.77 -2.30 8.57
CA LEU A 71 11.57 -1.62 8.10
C LEU A 71 11.90 -0.53 7.09
N GLY A 72 12.94 0.27 7.34
CA GLY A 72 13.40 1.31 6.40
C GLY A 72 13.81 0.71 5.05
N SER A 73 14.58 -0.37 5.07
CA SER A 73 14.99 -1.10 3.86
C SER A 73 13.78 -1.70 3.13
N ALA A 74 12.83 -2.31 3.85
CA ALA A 74 11.61 -2.88 3.25
C ALA A 74 10.76 -1.80 2.55
N LEU A 75 10.58 -0.63 3.18
CA LEU A 75 9.85 0.49 2.58
C LEU A 75 10.54 1.04 1.33
N ASN A 76 11.87 1.11 1.34
CA ASN A 76 12.65 1.58 0.20
C ASN A 76 12.80 0.52 -0.92
N ALA A 77 12.65 -0.76 -0.59
CA ALA A 77 12.63 -1.86 -1.57
C ALA A 77 11.28 -2.01 -2.29
N ALA A 78 10.21 -1.40 -1.75
CA ALA A 78 8.90 -1.42 -2.40
C ALA A 78 8.92 -0.64 -3.73
N ASP A 79 8.19 -1.16 -4.74
CA ASP A 79 8.06 -0.49 -6.05
C ASP A 79 7.24 0.79 -5.95
N LEU A 80 6.34 0.86 -4.96
CA LEU A 80 5.55 2.05 -4.65
C LEU A 80 5.41 2.19 -3.13
N THR A 81 5.92 3.28 -2.59
CA THR A 81 5.69 3.69 -1.20
C THR A 81 4.77 4.90 -1.23
N ALA A 82 3.48 4.65 -1.04
CA ALA A 82 2.41 5.61 -1.27
C ALA A 82 2.27 6.64 -0.13
N THR A 83 1.66 7.79 -0.43
CA THR A 83 1.34 8.84 0.54
C THR A 83 0.02 8.53 1.25
N ASP A 84 0.04 7.64 2.26
CA ASP A 84 -1.17 7.17 2.95
C ASP A 84 -1.81 8.22 3.86
N GLY A 85 -1.01 8.96 4.61
CA GLY A 85 -1.49 9.95 5.57
C GLY A 85 -1.55 11.37 5.03
N MET A 86 -2.59 12.15 5.38
CA MET A 86 -2.72 13.55 4.96
C MET A 86 -1.52 14.43 5.36
N MET A 87 -0.84 14.10 6.47
CA MET A 87 0.39 14.79 6.86
C MET A 87 1.48 14.58 5.80
N LEU A 88 1.67 13.35 5.33
CA LEU A 88 2.65 13.04 4.29
C LEU A 88 2.30 13.72 2.97
N VAL A 89 1.02 13.76 2.59
CA VAL A 89 0.55 14.49 1.41
C VAL A 89 0.92 15.99 1.50
N ARG A 90 0.63 16.64 2.64
CA ARG A 90 0.97 18.05 2.85
C ARG A 90 2.47 18.31 2.79
N LEU A 91 3.27 17.42 3.37
CA LEU A 91 4.73 17.50 3.30
C LEU A 91 5.24 17.30 1.88
N CYS A 92 4.74 16.32 1.14
CA CYS A 92 5.11 16.12 -0.26
C CYS A 92 4.78 17.34 -1.12
N ARG A 93 3.61 17.97 -0.89
CA ARG A 93 3.25 19.22 -1.57
C ARG A 93 4.18 20.37 -1.21
N TRP A 94 4.56 20.48 0.07
CA TRP A 94 5.52 21.49 0.51
C TRP A 94 6.92 21.28 -0.10
N PHE A 95 7.33 20.03 -0.30
CA PHE A 95 8.57 19.68 -1.00
C PHE A 95 8.46 19.72 -2.54
N GLY A 96 7.38 20.26 -3.10
CA GLY A 96 7.22 20.54 -4.53
C GLY A 96 6.34 19.56 -5.31
N ALA A 97 5.88 18.46 -4.72
CA ALA A 97 4.95 17.55 -5.39
C ALA A 97 3.49 18.03 -5.24
N THR A 98 3.15 19.15 -5.90
CA THR A 98 1.86 19.85 -5.76
C THR A 98 0.65 18.98 -6.10
N GLN A 99 0.81 17.99 -7.01
CA GLN A 99 -0.21 17.06 -7.45
C GLN A 99 -0.45 15.88 -6.46
N ALA A 100 0.32 15.80 -5.36
CA ALA A 100 0.19 14.71 -4.41
C ALA A 100 -1.23 14.65 -3.83
N GLU A 101 -1.85 13.49 -3.93
CA GLU A 101 -3.12 13.16 -3.26
C GLU A 101 -2.89 12.05 -2.23
N ARG A 102 -3.89 11.80 -1.42
CA ARG A 102 -3.86 10.69 -0.49
C ARG A 102 -4.08 9.37 -1.23
N VAL A 103 -3.05 8.55 -1.31
CA VAL A 103 -3.14 7.18 -1.82
C VAL A 103 -3.22 6.24 -0.61
N TYR A 104 -4.45 5.95 -0.19
CA TYR A 104 -4.78 5.28 1.05
C TYR A 104 -5.11 3.81 0.80
N GLY A 105 -4.43 2.89 1.48
CA GLY A 105 -4.58 1.44 1.26
C GLY A 105 -6.03 0.94 1.21
N PRO A 106 -6.89 1.26 2.18
CA PRO A 106 -8.31 0.91 2.14
C PRO A 106 -9.07 1.44 0.93
N ASP A 107 -8.82 2.69 0.52
CA ASP A 107 -9.50 3.28 -0.64
C ASP A 107 -8.98 2.67 -1.95
N VAL A 108 -7.67 2.32 -2.03
CA VAL A 108 -7.07 1.58 -3.15
C VAL A 108 -7.69 0.19 -3.28
N MET A 109 -7.94 -0.51 -2.17
CA MET A 109 -8.62 -1.81 -2.19
C MET A 109 -10.00 -1.71 -2.83
N LEU A 110 -10.82 -0.75 -2.40
CA LEU A 110 -12.15 -0.56 -3.00
C LEU A 110 -12.09 -0.19 -4.47
N GLU A 111 -11.17 0.68 -4.86
CA GLU A 111 -11.04 1.11 -6.27
C GLU A 111 -10.59 -0.04 -7.18
N LEU A 112 -9.61 -0.85 -6.78
CA LEU A 112 -9.21 -2.02 -7.57
C LEU A 112 -10.32 -3.07 -7.61
N CYS A 113 -11.01 -3.35 -6.50
CA CYS A 113 -12.16 -4.25 -6.48
C CYS A 113 -13.28 -3.76 -7.40
N ARG A 114 -13.54 -2.45 -7.45
CA ARG A 114 -14.54 -1.84 -8.34
C ARG A 114 -14.18 -2.00 -9.83
N ARG A 115 -12.90 -1.93 -10.19
CA ARG A 115 -12.41 -2.08 -11.57
C ARG A 115 -12.35 -3.54 -12.03
N SER A 116 -12.22 -4.48 -11.10
CA SER A 116 -11.90 -5.88 -11.37
C SER A 116 -12.97 -6.67 -12.14
N PRO A 117 -14.29 -6.52 -11.91
CA PRO A 117 -15.31 -7.31 -12.63
C PRO A 117 -15.20 -7.20 -14.15
N GLY A 118 -14.89 -6.01 -14.68
CA GLY A 118 -14.70 -5.79 -16.11
C GLY A 118 -13.34 -6.25 -16.67
N ARG A 119 -12.39 -6.63 -15.81
CA ARG A 119 -11.01 -7.00 -16.16
C ARG A 119 -10.68 -8.45 -15.84
N GLY A 120 -11.49 -9.11 -15.01
CA GLY A 120 -11.27 -10.50 -14.60
C GLY A 120 -10.12 -10.69 -13.61
N TYR A 121 -9.69 -9.63 -12.91
CA TYR A 121 -8.61 -9.75 -11.91
C TYR A 121 -9.04 -10.64 -10.75
N ARG A 122 -8.14 -11.53 -10.34
CA ARG A 122 -8.33 -12.50 -9.25
C ARG A 122 -7.65 -12.00 -7.98
N HIS A 123 -8.41 -11.88 -6.89
CA HIS A 123 -7.94 -11.33 -5.62
C HIS A 123 -7.69 -12.43 -4.61
N PHE A 124 -6.55 -12.39 -3.93
CA PHE A 124 -6.26 -13.23 -2.75
C PHE A 124 -6.09 -12.34 -1.52
N PHE A 125 -6.67 -12.74 -0.40
CA PHE A 125 -6.58 -12.01 0.87
C PHE A 125 -5.79 -12.82 1.89
N TYR A 126 -4.61 -12.32 2.27
CA TYR A 126 -3.69 -12.96 3.20
C TYR A 126 -3.53 -12.17 4.49
N GLY A 127 -3.94 -12.72 5.62
CA GLY A 127 -3.87 -12.06 6.93
C GLY A 127 -5.23 -11.89 7.60
N GLY A 128 -5.30 -10.91 8.49
CA GLY A 128 -6.48 -10.67 9.32
C GLY A 128 -6.62 -11.68 10.46
N LYS A 129 -7.59 -11.45 11.34
CA LYS A 129 -7.98 -12.43 12.38
C LYS A 129 -8.83 -13.53 11.75
N PRO A 130 -8.89 -14.71 12.35
CA PRO A 130 -9.83 -15.76 11.94
C PRO A 130 -11.25 -15.20 11.78
N GLY A 131 -11.90 -15.50 10.66
CA GLY A 131 -13.23 -15.00 10.30
C GLY A 131 -13.28 -13.61 9.69
N VAL A 132 -12.32 -12.72 9.97
CA VAL A 132 -12.29 -11.35 9.41
C VAL A 132 -12.05 -11.41 7.91
N VAL A 133 -11.09 -12.20 7.44
CA VAL A 133 -10.74 -12.28 6.02
C VAL A 133 -11.87 -12.88 5.18
N ALA A 134 -12.58 -13.88 5.68
CA ALA A 134 -13.74 -14.47 5.01
C ALA A 134 -14.91 -13.46 4.92
N THR A 135 -15.18 -12.73 6.01
CA THR A 135 -16.19 -11.66 6.04
C THR A 135 -15.81 -10.53 5.09
N LEU A 136 -14.53 -10.15 5.02
CA LEU A 136 -14.03 -9.16 4.07
C LEU A 136 -14.32 -9.59 2.63
N ALA A 137 -13.93 -10.80 2.26
CA ALA A 137 -14.12 -11.34 0.91
C ALA A 137 -15.60 -11.34 0.52
N ALA A 138 -16.48 -11.86 1.39
CA ALA A 138 -17.91 -11.90 1.16
C ALA A 138 -18.52 -10.50 0.96
N ARG A 139 -18.17 -9.53 1.79
CA ARG A 139 -18.65 -8.14 1.67
C ARG A 139 -18.16 -7.44 0.41
N LEU A 140 -16.91 -7.69 0.01
CA LEU A 140 -16.39 -7.13 -1.24
C LEU A 140 -17.09 -7.73 -2.47
N GLN A 141 -17.41 -9.04 -2.46
CA GLN A 141 -18.18 -9.68 -3.52
C GLN A 141 -19.63 -9.18 -3.57
N GLU A 142 -20.25 -8.93 -2.42
CA GLU A 142 -21.57 -8.32 -2.34
C GLU A 142 -21.56 -6.88 -2.89
N GLN A 143 -20.54 -6.09 -2.51
CA GLN A 143 -20.39 -4.70 -2.95
C GLN A 143 -20.03 -4.56 -4.43
N PHE A 144 -19.27 -5.51 -4.97
CA PHE A 144 -18.79 -5.51 -6.34
C PHE A 144 -19.14 -6.84 -7.03
N PRO A 145 -20.38 -6.98 -7.54
CA PRO A 145 -20.82 -8.20 -8.24
C PRO A 145 -19.88 -8.54 -9.39
N GLY A 146 -19.46 -9.79 -9.46
CA GLY A 146 -18.47 -10.29 -10.43
C GLY A 146 -17.02 -10.18 -9.97
N LEU A 147 -16.75 -9.72 -8.75
CA LEU A 147 -15.40 -9.76 -8.16
C LEU A 147 -14.94 -11.20 -7.98
N SER A 148 -13.81 -11.55 -8.60
CA SER A 148 -13.21 -12.88 -8.50
C SER A 148 -12.30 -12.94 -7.26
N VAL A 149 -12.68 -13.73 -6.25
CA VAL A 149 -11.85 -14.04 -5.09
C VAL A 149 -11.18 -15.40 -5.32
N ALA A 150 -9.87 -15.39 -5.51
CA ALA A 150 -9.05 -16.58 -5.76
C ALA A 150 -8.81 -17.40 -4.48
N GLY A 151 -8.87 -16.74 -3.31
CA GLY A 151 -8.72 -17.41 -2.03
C GLY A 151 -8.52 -16.44 -0.86
N THR A 152 -8.56 -17.02 0.33
CA THR A 152 -8.31 -16.32 1.59
C THR A 152 -7.45 -17.19 2.49
N CYS A 153 -6.50 -16.60 3.23
CA CYS A 153 -5.71 -17.29 4.22
C CYS A 153 -5.52 -16.39 5.45
N SER A 154 -5.72 -16.93 6.63
CA SER A 154 -5.49 -16.23 7.91
C SER A 154 -4.44 -17.01 8.70
N PRO A 155 -3.15 -16.68 8.56
CA PRO A 155 -2.10 -17.36 9.28
C PRO A 155 -2.21 -17.13 10.79
N PRO A 156 -1.69 -18.04 11.62
CA PRO A 156 -1.71 -17.89 13.06
C PRO A 156 -0.95 -16.64 13.52
N PHE A 157 -1.39 -16.03 14.64
CA PHE A 157 -0.78 -14.81 15.17
C PHE A 157 0.49 -15.12 16.00
N ARG A 158 1.42 -15.84 15.38
CA ARG A 158 2.77 -16.16 15.87
C ARG A 158 3.74 -16.20 14.69
N PRO A 159 5.06 -16.29 14.92
CA PRO A 159 5.98 -16.64 13.84
C PRO A 159 5.59 -17.98 13.21
N LEU A 160 5.62 -18.05 11.89
CA LEU A 160 5.42 -19.27 11.12
C LEU A 160 6.71 -20.08 11.12
N THR A 161 6.59 -21.39 11.09
CA THR A 161 7.70 -22.27 10.68
C THR A 161 7.94 -22.13 9.19
N GLU A 162 9.14 -22.54 8.70
CA GLU A 162 9.42 -22.52 7.27
C GLU A 162 8.44 -23.36 6.45
N ASN A 163 7.99 -24.50 6.98
CA ASN A 163 7.01 -25.35 6.30
C ASN A 163 5.63 -24.68 6.21
N GLU A 164 5.18 -24.01 7.28
CA GLU A 164 3.92 -23.25 7.26
C GLU A 164 4.00 -22.07 6.28
N LEU A 165 5.12 -21.35 6.28
CA LEU A 165 5.34 -20.25 5.35
C LEU A 165 5.39 -20.75 3.89
N ALA A 166 6.10 -21.87 3.64
CA ALA A 166 6.17 -22.47 2.32
C ALA A 166 4.78 -22.91 1.82
N GLU A 167 3.96 -23.47 2.70
CA GLU A 167 2.58 -23.85 2.40
C GLU A 167 1.71 -22.65 2.10
N ASP A 168 1.78 -21.58 2.90
CA ASP A 168 1.04 -20.34 2.64
C ASP A 168 1.40 -19.76 1.26
N ILE A 169 2.70 -19.71 0.92
CA ILE A 169 3.19 -19.24 -0.38
C ILE A 169 2.70 -20.13 -1.52
N ARG A 170 2.73 -21.47 -1.32
CA ARG A 170 2.22 -22.44 -2.31
C ARG A 170 0.74 -22.19 -2.60
N VAL A 171 -0.09 -22.06 -1.56
CA VAL A 171 -1.53 -21.80 -1.67
C VAL A 171 -1.79 -20.48 -2.41
N ILE A 172 -1.05 -19.41 -2.09
CA ILE A 172 -1.16 -18.13 -2.80
C ILE A 172 -0.82 -18.30 -4.29
N ASN A 173 0.28 -18.97 -4.61
CA ASN A 173 0.73 -19.14 -5.99
C ASN A 173 -0.21 -20.03 -6.81
N GLU A 174 -0.67 -21.14 -6.25
CA GLU A 174 -1.62 -22.06 -6.90
C GLU A 174 -3.00 -21.44 -7.11
N SER A 175 -3.36 -20.42 -6.31
CA SER A 175 -4.60 -19.68 -6.51
C SER A 175 -4.65 -18.94 -7.84
N GLY A 176 -3.49 -18.67 -8.46
CA GLY A 176 -3.37 -17.86 -9.67
C GLY A 176 -3.88 -16.43 -9.50
N ALA A 177 -3.74 -15.86 -8.30
CA ALA A 177 -4.15 -14.50 -8.02
C ALA A 177 -3.33 -13.47 -8.79
N ASP A 178 -4.00 -12.41 -9.27
CA ASP A 178 -3.37 -11.24 -9.88
C ASP A 178 -3.02 -10.19 -8.81
N VAL A 179 -3.79 -10.17 -7.72
CA VAL A 179 -3.66 -9.20 -6.63
C VAL A 179 -3.68 -9.92 -5.30
N VAL A 180 -2.60 -9.79 -4.52
CA VAL A 180 -2.53 -10.31 -3.15
C VAL A 180 -2.57 -9.13 -2.16
N TRP A 181 -3.63 -9.12 -1.36
CA TRP A 181 -3.80 -8.16 -0.28
C TRP A 181 -3.21 -8.73 1.01
N ILE A 182 -2.34 -7.98 1.67
CA ILE A 182 -1.62 -8.43 2.86
C ILE A 182 -2.06 -7.61 4.06
N GLY A 183 -2.71 -8.29 5.01
CA GLY A 183 -3.31 -7.71 6.21
C GLY A 183 -2.71 -8.25 7.51
N LEU A 184 -1.38 -8.37 7.60
CA LEU A 184 -0.69 -8.89 8.81
C LEU A 184 -0.44 -7.81 9.88
N GLY A 185 -0.71 -6.54 9.54
CA GLY A 185 -0.41 -5.37 10.35
C GLY A 185 1.04 -4.93 10.27
N SER A 186 1.25 -3.61 10.38
CA SER A 186 2.60 -3.01 10.33
C SER A 186 3.33 -3.17 11.66
N PRO A 187 4.65 -3.39 11.65
CA PRO A 187 5.56 -3.48 10.48
C PRO A 187 5.67 -4.89 9.88
N LYS A 188 4.94 -5.87 10.40
CA LYS A 188 5.09 -7.28 10.00
C LYS A 188 4.78 -7.50 8.51
N GLN A 189 3.76 -6.85 7.98
CA GLN A 189 3.35 -7.02 6.58
C GLN A 189 4.37 -6.47 5.58
N GLU A 190 5.00 -5.33 5.87
CA GLU A 190 6.01 -4.72 5.01
C GLU A 190 7.27 -5.60 4.95
N LEU A 191 7.70 -6.14 6.08
CA LEU A 191 8.80 -7.08 6.16
C LEU A 191 8.45 -8.38 5.41
N TRP A 192 7.31 -8.98 5.72
CA TRP A 192 6.87 -10.24 5.12
C TRP A 192 6.80 -10.17 3.60
N VAL A 193 6.19 -9.11 3.05
CA VAL A 193 6.02 -8.99 1.60
C VAL A 193 7.36 -8.78 0.90
N THR A 194 8.27 -8.03 1.50
CA THR A 194 9.59 -7.78 0.92
C THR A 194 10.46 -9.02 0.97
N GLU A 195 10.44 -9.75 2.08
CA GLU A 195 11.21 -11.00 2.27
C GLU A 195 10.73 -12.14 1.37
N ASN A 196 9.43 -12.18 1.03
CA ASN A 196 8.85 -13.26 0.24
C ASN A 196 8.52 -12.88 -1.21
N ARG A 197 8.85 -11.66 -1.64
CA ARG A 197 8.54 -11.16 -2.99
C ARG A 197 9.01 -12.11 -4.09
N SER A 198 10.24 -12.62 -4.01
CA SER A 198 10.84 -13.51 -5.03
C SER A 198 10.19 -14.89 -5.09
N ARG A 199 9.45 -15.29 -4.04
CA ARG A 199 8.74 -16.57 -3.94
C ARG A 199 7.28 -16.48 -4.41
N LEU A 200 6.74 -15.25 -4.59
CA LEU A 200 5.35 -15.00 -4.96
C LEU A 200 5.23 -14.71 -6.46
N HIS A 201 4.24 -15.32 -7.10
CA HIS A 201 4.02 -15.20 -8.55
C HIS A 201 3.01 -14.10 -8.91
N ALA A 202 2.21 -13.65 -7.95
CA ALA A 202 1.21 -12.62 -8.18
C ALA A 202 1.88 -11.29 -8.59
N PRO A 203 1.42 -10.65 -9.67
CA PRO A 203 2.01 -9.40 -10.15
C PRO A 203 1.82 -8.21 -9.21
N LEU A 204 0.85 -8.25 -8.29
CA LEU A 204 0.60 -7.12 -7.39
C LEU A 204 0.44 -7.57 -5.94
N LEU A 205 1.32 -7.08 -5.08
CA LEU A 205 1.42 -7.39 -3.65
C LEU A 205 1.23 -6.09 -2.84
N LEU A 206 0.12 -5.96 -2.10
CA LEU A 206 -0.22 -4.72 -1.39
C LEU A 206 -0.32 -4.93 0.12
N ALA A 207 0.52 -4.22 0.88
CA ALA A 207 0.57 -4.25 2.33
C ALA A 207 -0.43 -3.23 2.93
N VAL A 208 -1.71 -3.60 3.08
CA VAL A 208 -2.82 -2.68 3.40
C VAL A 208 -3.29 -2.70 4.86
N GLY A 209 -2.88 -3.69 5.64
CA GLY A 209 -3.13 -3.76 7.09
C GLY A 209 -4.58 -3.57 7.52
N ALA A 210 -4.88 -2.43 8.11
CA ALA A 210 -6.18 -2.13 8.70
C ALA A 210 -7.36 -2.09 7.70
N ALA A 211 -7.10 -2.12 6.39
CA ALA A 211 -8.16 -2.22 5.38
C ALA A 211 -9.05 -3.44 5.60
N PHE A 212 -8.47 -4.55 6.06
CA PHE A 212 -9.20 -5.78 6.36
C PHE A 212 -10.25 -5.55 7.46
N ASP A 213 -9.84 -4.95 8.57
CA ASP A 213 -10.75 -4.66 9.68
C ASP A 213 -11.85 -3.66 9.29
N PHE A 214 -11.51 -2.63 8.48
CA PHE A 214 -12.46 -1.62 8.04
C PHE A 214 -13.53 -2.19 7.11
N HIS A 215 -13.12 -2.91 6.07
CA HIS A 215 -14.05 -3.42 5.07
C HIS A 215 -14.79 -4.68 5.54
N ALA A 216 -14.20 -5.46 6.45
CA ALA A 216 -14.94 -6.49 7.16
C ALA A 216 -15.95 -5.92 8.18
N GLY A 217 -15.86 -4.61 8.51
CA GLY A 217 -16.73 -3.95 9.47
C GLY A 217 -16.44 -4.30 10.93
N SER A 218 -15.32 -4.96 11.22
CA SER A 218 -14.88 -5.28 12.59
C SER A 218 -14.36 -4.04 13.34
N VAL A 219 -13.94 -3.01 12.59
CA VAL A 219 -13.50 -1.71 13.13
C VAL A 219 -14.20 -0.58 12.36
N ARG A 220 -14.74 0.41 13.09
CA ARG A 220 -15.35 1.60 12.46
C ARG A 220 -14.28 2.46 11.81
N GLN A 221 -14.46 2.74 10.52
CA GLN A 221 -13.64 3.71 9.81
C GLN A 221 -14.14 5.14 10.10
N ALA A 222 -13.22 6.11 10.15
CA ALA A 222 -13.59 7.51 10.31
C ALA A 222 -14.47 7.98 9.12
N PRO A 223 -15.48 8.83 9.37
CA PRO A 223 -16.30 9.43 8.31
C PRO A 223 -15.42 10.12 7.24
N ARG A 224 -15.92 10.18 5.99
CA ARG A 224 -15.17 10.73 4.85
C ARG A 224 -14.65 12.14 5.12
N TRP A 225 -15.46 13.01 5.71
CA TRP A 225 -15.06 14.39 6.03
C TRP A 225 -13.93 14.45 7.06
N VAL A 226 -13.95 13.59 8.10
CA VAL A 226 -12.85 13.46 9.08
C VAL A 226 -11.56 13.01 8.39
N ARG A 227 -11.65 12.03 7.49
CA ARG A 227 -10.51 11.53 6.72
C ARG A 227 -9.93 12.60 5.80
N ALA A 228 -10.79 13.33 5.10
CA ALA A 228 -10.39 14.43 4.21
C ALA A 228 -9.69 15.58 4.97
N ALA A 229 -10.14 15.89 6.18
CA ALA A 229 -9.49 16.86 7.08
C ALA A 229 -8.16 16.37 7.66
N GLY A 230 -7.85 15.06 7.54
CA GLY A 230 -6.66 14.45 8.15
C GLY A 230 -6.85 14.04 9.61
N GLY A 231 -8.08 14.03 10.11
CA GLY A 231 -8.45 13.70 11.50
C GLY A 231 -8.62 12.21 11.79
N GLU A 232 -8.34 11.32 10.85
CA GLU A 232 -8.52 9.88 11.03
C GLU A 232 -7.74 9.32 12.23
N TRP A 233 -6.50 9.76 12.42
CA TRP A 233 -5.67 9.34 13.56
C TRP A 233 -6.32 9.70 14.90
N PHE A 234 -6.94 10.88 15.00
CA PHE A 234 -7.65 11.35 16.21
C PHE A 234 -8.91 10.53 16.44
N PHE A 235 -9.72 10.30 15.40
CA PHE A 235 -10.89 9.43 15.48
C PHE A 235 -10.52 8.01 15.96
N ARG A 236 -9.44 7.44 15.43
CA ARG A 236 -8.94 6.12 15.85
C ARG A 236 -8.42 6.14 17.28
N LEU A 237 -7.78 7.24 17.70
CA LEU A 237 -7.34 7.41 19.08
C LEU A 237 -8.55 7.45 20.04
N CYS A 238 -9.62 8.17 19.70
CA CYS A 238 -10.84 8.20 20.49
C CYS A 238 -11.57 6.85 20.56
N THR A 239 -11.56 6.08 19.48
CA THR A 239 -12.25 4.77 19.43
C THR A 239 -11.42 3.63 20.01
N GLN A 240 -10.08 3.71 19.99
CA GLN A 240 -9.16 2.68 20.48
C GLN A 240 -8.01 3.28 21.33
N PRO A 241 -8.28 4.05 22.41
CA PRO A 241 -7.26 4.82 23.11
C PRO A 241 -6.16 3.93 23.70
N ARG A 242 -6.53 2.85 24.40
CA ARG A 242 -5.57 1.93 25.05
C ARG A 242 -4.57 1.32 24.07
N ARG A 243 -4.99 1.08 22.82
CA ARG A 243 -4.15 0.44 21.78
C ARG A 243 -3.28 1.46 21.04
N LEU A 244 -3.78 2.69 20.83
CA LEU A 244 -3.21 3.62 19.84
C LEU A 244 -2.52 4.86 20.44
N TRP A 245 -2.72 5.19 21.74
CA TRP A 245 -2.17 6.42 22.32
C TRP A 245 -0.63 6.50 22.23
N ARG A 246 0.08 5.39 22.60
CA ARG A 246 1.54 5.33 22.47
C ARG A 246 1.99 5.50 21.03
N ARG A 247 1.30 4.81 20.11
CA ARG A 247 1.61 4.85 18.68
C ARG A 247 1.42 6.27 18.13
N TYR A 248 0.33 6.93 18.44
CA TYR A 248 0.07 8.27 17.88
C TYR A 248 0.78 9.39 18.62
N VAL A 249 0.77 9.43 19.94
CA VAL A 249 1.38 10.54 20.69
C VAL A 249 2.91 10.45 20.63
N VAL A 250 3.49 9.30 20.97
CA VAL A 250 4.95 9.15 21.01
C VAL A 250 5.57 9.19 19.62
N GLN A 251 4.98 8.45 18.65
CA GLN A 251 5.56 8.39 17.31
C GLN A 251 5.32 9.68 16.52
N LEU A 252 4.22 10.40 16.75
CA LEU A 252 4.01 11.72 16.15
C LEU A 252 5.03 12.73 16.66
N ALA A 253 5.27 12.79 17.97
CA ALA A 253 6.29 13.67 18.54
C ALA A 253 7.68 13.35 17.98
N GLN A 254 8.03 12.07 17.87
CA GLN A 254 9.28 11.63 17.25
C GLN A 254 9.36 12.02 15.77
N PHE A 255 8.28 11.80 15.01
CA PHE A 255 8.22 12.18 13.60
C PHE A 255 8.48 13.67 13.43
N LEU A 256 7.79 14.51 14.19
CA LEU A 256 7.95 15.97 14.11
C LEU A 256 9.36 16.42 14.51
N GLY A 257 9.93 15.86 15.57
CA GLY A 257 11.31 16.14 15.97
C GLY A 257 12.34 15.76 14.90
N LEU A 258 12.21 14.56 14.33
CA LEU A 258 13.10 14.11 13.26
C LEU A 258 12.91 14.93 11.97
N LEU A 259 11.68 15.27 11.63
CA LEU A 259 11.37 16.13 10.50
C LEU A 259 11.99 17.52 10.66
N THR A 260 11.91 18.10 11.87
CA THR A 260 12.58 19.38 12.17
C THR A 260 14.08 19.28 11.92
N LEU A 261 14.75 18.21 12.37
CA LEU A 261 16.18 17.99 12.10
C LEU A 261 16.49 17.86 10.61
N GLN A 262 15.60 17.23 9.82
CA GLN A 262 15.75 17.12 8.38
C GLN A 262 15.60 18.49 7.68
N VAL A 263 14.53 19.23 8.01
CA VAL A 263 14.21 20.52 7.38
C VAL A 263 15.25 21.59 7.71
N THR A 264 15.71 21.63 8.96
CA THR A 264 16.80 22.54 9.39
C THR A 264 18.18 22.09 8.92
N ARG A 265 18.29 20.94 8.23
CA ARG A 265 19.54 20.31 7.76
C ARG A 265 20.53 19.97 8.88
N LEU A 266 20.08 19.97 10.14
CA LEU A 266 20.91 19.55 11.28
C LEU A 266 21.23 18.04 11.24
N ARG A 267 20.40 17.24 10.57
CA ARG A 267 20.63 15.81 10.35
C ARG A 267 20.24 15.44 8.92
N LYS A 268 21.12 14.70 8.24
CA LYS A 268 20.85 14.08 6.94
C LYS A 268 20.18 12.74 7.14
N PHE A 269 19.21 12.42 6.30
CA PHE A 269 18.52 11.13 6.26
C PHE A 269 18.69 10.52 4.87
N PRO A 270 19.82 9.83 4.61
CA PRO A 270 20.06 9.22 3.32
C PRO A 270 19.05 8.09 3.11
N ILE A 271 18.59 7.91 1.87
CA ILE A 271 17.82 6.75 1.47
C ILE A 271 18.77 5.56 1.55
N SER A 272 18.45 4.58 2.41
CA SER A 272 19.23 3.35 2.50
C SER A 272 19.16 2.64 1.15
N ALA A 273 20.31 2.43 0.51
CA ALA A 273 20.38 1.58 -0.66
C ALA A 273 19.90 0.17 -0.26
N VAL A 274 19.10 -0.44 -1.11
CA VAL A 274 18.74 -1.86 -0.97
C VAL A 274 20.05 -2.64 -1.16
N THR A 275 20.63 -3.11 -0.06
CA THR A 275 21.77 -4.01 -0.16
C THR A 275 21.28 -5.32 -0.75
N SER A 276 21.82 -5.67 -1.91
CA SER A 276 21.53 -6.92 -2.65
C SER A 276 22.06 -8.19 -1.94
N GLU A 277 22.47 -8.11 -0.69
CA GLU A 277 23.04 -9.20 0.09
C GLU A 277 22.03 -9.98 0.95
N GLY A 278 20.76 -10.00 0.56
CA GLY A 278 19.72 -10.70 1.33
C GLY A 278 18.48 -11.07 0.52
N LEU A 279 18.62 -11.29 -0.79
CA LEU A 279 17.57 -11.82 -1.66
C LEU A 279 17.87 -13.27 -2.04
#